data_2625ac23ba8c8ddcadf7f47fff446572
#
_entry.id   2625ac23ba8c8ddcadf7f47fff446572
#
_cell.length_a   1.000
_cell.length_b   1.000
_cell.length_c   1.000
_cell.angle_alpha   90.00
_cell.angle_beta   90.00
_cell.angle_gamma   90.00
#
_symmetry.space_group_name_H-M   'P 1'
#
loop_
_entity.id
_entity.type
_entity.pdbx_description
1 polymer ?
#
loop_
_entity_poly.entity_id
_entity_poly.type
_entity_poly.pdbx_seq_one_letter_code
_entity_poly.pdbx_strand_id
1 'polypeptide(L)'
;LRVKYDENDCRVRYQQSTGLKIDQSSRQVEQARRRVLAELYEINRMDEQCEKWDISPELRYQPVSEWLKRWLDDCRESIAESTLVRYTAVVRHACHFFDEKGLALCRVSPMAMEEYRDAMLAYGYSARTIQMHFKLLQTAFTSACSCGLNRSNPICGVQLPRVERDIPRPYSAAEQQKLLEELKGTDLHLPVLLALLYGMRIGEICGLCWEDIDWEKKLLHVRHNAKRVHDESGRCRMICSDKLKTQSSFRSFPLHPEVEQLLRQRQPRRPSGPVMTARYGLPLHPERLGAQFRQFLREHDLRHIRFHDLRHTCATSLAQRGCETTDIQAYMGHSNPITTSRYIHPEISENARSLQRLEQALACVS
;
A
#
# COMPACT_ATOMS: atom_id res chain seq x y z
N LEU A 1 41.50 2.61 -21.13
CA LEU A 1 42.48 3.26 -20.26
C LEU A 1 41.82 4.43 -19.58
N ARG A 2 41.59 4.30 -18.25
CA ARG A 2 41.09 5.38 -17.40
C ARG A 2 42.27 6.13 -16.82
N VAL A 3 42.24 7.45 -16.90
CA VAL A 3 43.19 8.29 -16.21
C VAL A 3 42.48 8.92 -15.04
N LYS A 4 42.81 8.53 -13.82
CA LYS A 4 42.48 9.27 -12.60
C LYS A 4 43.73 10.02 -12.13
N TYR A 5 43.50 11.13 -11.45
CA TYR A 5 44.52 11.83 -10.72
C TYR A 5 44.42 11.40 -9.26
N ASP A 6 45.53 11.12 -8.60
CA ASP A 6 45.57 10.86 -7.15
C ASP A 6 45.48 12.19 -6.36
N GLU A 7 45.50 12.09 -5.03
CA GLU A 7 45.47 13.25 -4.13
C GLU A 7 46.60 14.26 -4.33
N ASN A 8 47.63 13.89 -5.12
CA ASN A 8 48.78 14.74 -5.46
C ASN A 8 48.76 15.20 -6.93
N ASP A 9 47.61 15.13 -7.61
CA ASP A 9 47.44 15.47 -9.03
C ASP A 9 48.29 14.60 -9.99
N CYS A 10 48.76 13.44 -9.54
CA CYS A 10 49.51 12.50 -10.35
C CYS A 10 48.59 11.57 -11.17
N ARG A 11 48.97 11.40 -12.44
CA ARG A 11 48.21 10.61 -13.41
C ARG A 11 48.30 9.11 -13.11
N VAL A 12 47.22 8.50 -12.62
CA VAL A 12 47.17 7.05 -12.35
C VAL A 12 46.60 6.30 -13.54
N ARG A 13 47.38 5.33 -14.06
CA ARG A 13 46.93 4.44 -15.14
C ARG A 13 46.27 3.18 -14.56
N TYR A 14 45.04 2.95 -14.95
CA TYR A 14 44.38 1.68 -14.67
C TYR A 14 44.61 0.70 -15.82
N GLN A 15 45.09 -0.52 -15.51
CA GLN A 15 45.19 -1.63 -16.42
C GLN A 15 44.15 -2.66 -16.08
N GLN A 16 43.35 -3.05 -17.07
CA GLN A 16 42.42 -4.17 -16.95
C GLN A 16 42.76 -5.24 -17.96
N SER A 17 42.86 -6.49 -17.52
CA SER A 17 43.14 -7.63 -18.38
C SER A 17 41.93 -7.92 -19.27
N THR A 18 42.18 -8.21 -20.56
CA THR A 18 41.15 -8.73 -21.46
C THR A 18 40.86 -10.20 -21.23
N GLY A 19 41.67 -10.90 -20.46
CA GLY A 19 41.59 -12.36 -20.24
C GLY A 19 41.94 -13.20 -21.45
N LEU A 20 42.49 -12.58 -22.55
CA LEU A 20 42.82 -13.28 -23.80
C LEU A 20 44.24 -13.80 -23.80
N LYS A 21 44.46 -14.94 -24.44
CA LYS A 21 45.82 -15.48 -24.74
C LYS A 21 46.39 -14.77 -25.97
N ILE A 22 47.70 -14.79 -26.11
CA ILE A 22 48.44 -14.09 -27.17
C ILE A 22 48.08 -14.62 -28.55
N ASP A 23 47.61 -15.85 -28.67
CA ASP A 23 47.28 -16.55 -29.90
C ASP A 23 45.83 -16.37 -30.42
N GLN A 24 45.06 -15.45 -29.79
CA GLN A 24 43.67 -15.23 -30.16
C GLN A 24 43.53 -14.42 -31.46
N SER A 25 42.47 -14.68 -32.23
CA SER A 25 42.17 -13.97 -33.45
C SER A 25 41.92 -12.48 -33.26
N SER A 26 42.26 -11.65 -34.25
CA SER A 26 42.05 -10.20 -34.23
C SER A 26 40.60 -9.82 -33.92
N ARG A 27 39.62 -10.62 -34.37
CA ARG A 27 38.20 -10.40 -34.06
C ARG A 27 37.88 -10.62 -32.58
N GLN A 28 38.46 -11.63 -31.95
CA GLN A 28 38.29 -11.89 -30.51
C GLN A 28 38.92 -10.80 -29.67
N VAL A 29 40.09 -10.33 -30.07
CA VAL A 29 40.80 -9.22 -29.42
C VAL A 29 39.93 -7.94 -29.46
N GLU A 30 39.40 -7.60 -30.63
CA GLU A 30 38.57 -6.40 -30.78
C GLU A 30 37.25 -6.51 -29.99
N GLN A 31 36.63 -7.69 -29.97
CA GLN A 31 35.42 -7.92 -29.20
C GLN A 31 35.68 -7.80 -27.68
N ALA A 32 36.80 -8.36 -27.20
CA ALA A 32 37.18 -8.21 -25.79
C ALA A 32 37.53 -6.77 -25.43
N ARG A 33 38.23 -6.05 -26.32
CA ARG A 33 38.50 -4.62 -26.17
C ARG A 33 37.22 -3.80 -26.04
N ARG A 34 36.23 -4.00 -26.90
CA ARG A 34 34.92 -3.33 -26.84
C ARG A 34 34.21 -3.61 -25.52
N ARG A 35 34.23 -4.87 -25.04
CA ARG A 35 33.65 -5.24 -23.75
C ARG A 35 34.31 -4.50 -22.58
N VAL A 36 35.65 -4.48 -22.51
CA VAL A 36 36.40 -3.79 -21.47
C VAL A 36 36.14 -2.29 -21.51
N LEU A 37 36.09 -1.67 -22.69
CA LEU A 37 35.79 -0.25 -22.83
C LEU A 37 34.37 0.07 -22.37
N ALA A 38 33.39 -0.78 -22.66
CA ALA A 38 32.03 -0.62 -22.19
C ALA A 38 31.93 -0.72 -20.66
N GLU A 39 32.63 -1.69 -20.05
CA GLU A 39 32.70 -1.83 -18.59
C GLU A 39 33.32 -0.58 -17.92
N LEU A 40 34.44 -0.07 -18.46
CA LEU A 40 35.10 1.14 -17.97
C LEU A 40 34.21 2.38 -18.10
N TYR A 41 33.47 2.50 -19.20
CA TYR A 41 32.50 3.58 -19.38
C TYR A 41 31.41 3.54 -18.31
N GLU A 42 30.83 2.37 -18.05
CA GLU A 42 29.81 2.20 -17.03
C GLU A 42 30.34 2.51 -15.62
N ILE A 43 31.55 2.07 -15.29
CA ILE A 43 32.19 2.41 -13.99
C ILE A 43 32.38 3.92 -13.85
N ASN A 44 32.84 4.60 -14.90
CA ASN A 44 33.00 6.05 -14.89
C ASN A 44 31.66 6.75 -14.63
N ARG A 45 30.62 6.35 -15.36
CA ARG A 45 29.28 6.90 -15.19
C ARG A 45 28.75 6.73 -13.75
N MET A 46 29.00 5.58 -13.17
CA MET A 46 28.61 5.30 -11.79
C MET A 46 29.40 6.15 -10.78
N ASP A 47 30.70 6.38 -11.02
CA ASP A 47 31.52 7.22 -10.16
C ASP A 47 31.08 8.70 -10.23
N GLU A 48 30.81 9.23 -11.43
CA GLU A 48 30.24 10.56 -11.61
C GLU A 48 28.91 10.74 -10.85
N GLN A 49 28.08 9.69 -10.81
CA GLN A 49 26.85 9.71 -10.01
C GLN A 49 27.14 9.72 -8.52
N CYS A 50 28.11 8.94 -8.05
CA CYS A 50 28.53 8.96 -6.65
C CYS A 50 29.04 10.37 -6.25
N GLU A 51 29.88 10.99 -7.07
CA GLU A 51 30.37 12.35 -6.86
C GLU A 51 29.23 13.37 -6.78
N LYS A 52 28.24 13.28 -7.68
CA LYS A 52 27.06 14.16 -7.67
C LYS A 52 26.25 14.09 -6.37
N TRP A 53 26.23 12.95 -5.71
CA TRP A 53 25.48 12.71 -4.47
C TRP A 53 26.37 12.75 -3.22
N ASP A 54 27.66 13.11 -3.37
CA ASP A 54 28.65 13.10 -2.29
C ASP A 54 28.73 11.75 -1.55
N ILE A 55 28.73 10.67 -2.36
CA ILE A 55 28.72 9.29 -1.88
C ILE A 55 30.02 8.60 -2.27
N SER A 56 30.72 7.97 -1.31
CA SER A 56 31.91 7.18 -1.61
C SER A 56 31.59 5.98 -2.51
N PRO A 57 32.31 5.80 -3.64
CA PRO A 57 32.14 4.64 -4.51
C PRO A 57 32.41 3.28 -3.83
N GLU A 58 33.15 3.27 -2.74
CA GLU A 58 33.47 2.06 -1.96
C GLU A 58 32.24 1.45 -1.31
N LEU A 59 31.20 2.24 -1.06
CA LEU A 59 29.93 1.77 -0.51
C LEU A 59 29.19 0.76 -1.44
N ARG A 60 29.66 0.60 -2.67
CA ARG A 60 29.18 -0.49 -3.57
C ARG A 60 29.45 -1.88 -3.00
N TYR A 61 30.53 -2.01 -2.23
CA TYR A 61 30.97 -3.29 -1.68
C TYR A 61 30.44 -3.55 -0.26
N GLN A 62 29.65 -2.62 0.30
CA GLN A 62 28.98 -2.84 1.57
C GLN A 62 27.95 -3.99 1.48
N PRO A 63 27.61 -4.66 2.59
CA PRO A 63 26.52 -5.61 2.65
C PRO A 63 25.20 -4.97 2.18
N VAL A 64 24.36 -5.75 1.52
CA VAL A 64 23.02 -5.28 1.10
C VAL A 64 22.20 -4.78 2.28
N SER A 65 22.33 -5.44 3.44
CA SER A 65 21.61 -5.09 4.67
C SER A 65 21.96 -3.69 5.18
N GLU A 66 23.20 -3.24 5.05
CA GLU A 66 23.61 -1.88 5.43
C GLU A 66 22.97 -0.84 4.54
N TRP A 67 22.96 -1.07 3.23
CA TRP A 67 22.26 -0.19 2.29
C TRP A 67 20.77 -0.11 2.60
N LEU A 68 20.09 -1.24 2.78
CA LEU A 68 18.65 -1.29 3.02
C LEU A 68 18.26 -0.58 4.34
N LYS A 69 19.06 -0.71 5.38
CA LYS A 69 18.86 -0.01 6.66
C LYS A 69 19.02 1.49 6.48
N ARG A 70 20.10 1.95 5.84
CA ARG A 70 20.35 3.35 5.54
C ARG A 70 19.21 3.95 4.70
N TRP A 71 18.85 3.30 3.62
CA TRP A 71 17.74 3.73 2.77
C TRP A 71 16.41 3.83 3.54
N LEU A 72 16.15 2.92 4.45
CA LEU A 72 14.96 2.95 5.30
C LEU A 72 14.98 4.14 6.26
N ASP A 73 16.14 4.47 6.83
CA ASP A 73 16.30 5.62 7.71
C ASP A 73 16.11 6.93 6.94
N ASP A 74 16.64 7.05 5.73
CA ASP A 74 16.41 8.20 4.84
C ASP A 74 14.93 8.39 4.49
N CYS A 75 14.17 7.30 4.38
CA CYS A 75 12.72 7.36 4.13
C CYS A 75 11.91 7.76 5.36
N ARG A 76 12.45 7.66 6.57
CA ARG A 76 11.71 7.76 7.85
C ARG A 76 10.90 9.04 7.99
N GLU A 77 11.47 10.17 7.59
CA GLU A 77 10.82 11.48 7.71
C GLU A 77 9.74 11.72 6.65
N SER A 78 9.82 11.00 5.52
CA SER A 78 8.95 11.21 4.36
C SER A 78 7.71 10.32 4.33
N ILE A 79 7.66 9.26 5.16
CA ILE A 79 6.60 8.27 5.13
C ILE A 79 5.82 8.22 6.45
N ALA A 80 4.53 7.82 6.35
CA ALA A 80 3.69 7.65 7.53
C ALA A 80 4.19 6.49 8.41
N GLU A 81 4.03 6.61 9.74
CA GLU A 81 4.47 5.62 10.74
C GLU A 81 3.98 4.19 10.41
N SER A 82 2.71 4.03 10.01
CA SER A 82 2.16 2.73 9.61
C SER A 82 2.83 2.15 8.35
N THR A 83 3.35 3.00 7.48
CA THR A 83 4.12 2.59 6.30
C THR A 83 5.53 2.21 6.72
N LEU A 84 6.14 2.97 7.63
CA LEU A 84 7.47 2.68 8.18
C LEU A 84 7.51 1.30 8.87
N VAL A 85 6.53 0.97 9.70
CA VAL A 85 6.42 -0.36 10.35
C VAL A 85 6.42 -1.48 9.31
N ARG A 86 5.66 -1.31 8.24
CA ARG A 86 5.61 -2.30 7.14
C ARG A 86 6.95 -2.37 6.39
N TYR A 87 7.58 -1.24 6.10
CA TYR A 87 8.87 -1.19 5.43
C TYR A 87 9.96 -1.85 6.27
N THR A 88 9.98 -1.57 7.57
CA THR A 88 10.91 -2.20 8.52
C THR A 88 10.78 -3.73 8.53
N ALA A 89 9.55 -4.26 8.48
CA ALA A 89 9.34 -5.71 8.43
C ALA A 89 9.91 -6.32 7.14
N VAL A 90 9.67 -5.68 5.99
CA VAL A 90 10.20 -6.14 4.68
C VAL A 90 11.72 -6.06 4.65
N VAL A 91 12.29 -4.92 5.08
CA VAL A 91 13.75 -4.72 5.12
C VAL A 91 14.42 -5.74 6.03
N ARG A 92 13.88 -5.97 7.23
CA ARG A 92 14.42 -6.98 8.15
C ARG A 92 14.46 -8.38 7.53
N HIS A 93 13.39 -8.78 6.85
CA HIS A 93 13.32 -10.09 6.18
C HIS A 93 14.33 -10.18 5.03
N ALA A 94 14.46 -9.13 4.23
CA ALA A 94 15.44 -9.08 3.14
C ALA A 94 16.88 -9.07 3.67
N CYS A 95 17.17 -8.30 4.72
CA CYS A 95 18.49 -8.28 5.35
C CYS A 95 18.92 -9.68 5.80
N HIS A 96 18.04 -10.43 6.46
CA HIS A 96 18.36 -11.78 6.91
C HIS A 96 18.79 -12.68 5.75
N PHE A 97 18.03 -12.68 4.65
CA PHE A 97 18.36 -13.47 3.46
C PHE A 97 19.71 -13.07 2.83
N PHE A 98 19.94 -11.77 2.65
CA PHE A 98 21.15 -11.28 1.99
C PHE A 98 22.40 -11.41 2.88
N ASP A 99 22.26 -11.30 4.21
CA ASP A 99 23.35 -11.50 5.15
C ASP A 99 23.79 -12.98 5.18
N GLU A 100 22.85 -13.93 5.14
CA GLU A 100 23.16 -15.36 5.02
C GLU A 100 23.92 -15.68 3.72
N LYS A 101 23.67 -14.95 2.65
CA LYS A 101 24.36 -15.10 1.38
C LYS A 101 25.70 -14.34 1.28
N GLY A 102 25.99 -13.47 2.23
CA GLY A 102 27.18 -12.61 2.24
C GLY A 102 27.31 -11.72 1.01
N LEU A 103 26.19 -11.23 0.46
CA LEU A 103 26.16 -10.48 -0.80
C LEU A 103 26.47 -9.00 -0.58
N ALA A 104 27.45 -8.50 -1.36
CA ALA A 104 27.69 -7.07 -1.50
C ALA A 104 26.65 -6.41 -2.41
N LEU A 105 26.33 -5.14 -2.17
CA LEU A 105 25.30 -4.39 -2.89
C LEU A 105 25.47 -4.44 -4.41
N CYS A 106 26.68 -4.19 -4.92
CA CYS A 106 26.97 -4.21 -6.35
C CYS A 106 26.93 -5.62 -6.99
N ARG A 107 26.89 -6.67 -6.20
CA ARG A 107 26.87 -8.07 -6.65
C ARG A 107 25.48 -8.70 -6.67
N VAL A 108 24.46 -7.95 -6.24
CA VAL A 108 23.09 -8.46 -6.31
C VAL A 108 22.66 -8.57 -7.78
N SER A 109 22.40 -9.77 -8.21
CA SER A 109 21.98 -10.08 -9.58
C SER A 109 20.47 -10.40 -9.63
N PRO A 110 19.83 -10.39 -10.81
CA PRO A 110 18.48 -10.89 -10.96
C PRO A 110 18.30 -12.32 -10.43
N MET A 111 19.30 -13.18 -10.60
CA MET A 111 19.27 -14.55 -10.08
C MET A 111 19.21 -14.58 -8.54
N ALA A 112 19.97 -13.73 -7.85
CA ALA A 112 19.88 -13.61 -6.39
C ALA A 112 18.48 -13.14 -5.91
N MET A 113 17.82 -12.29 -6.70
CA MET A 113 16.45 -11.87 -6.45
C MET A 113 15.43 -12.99 -6.71
N GLU A 114 15.67 -13.83 -7.72
CA GLU A 114 14.85 -15.02 -7.96
C GLU A 114 15.00 -16.03 -6.82
N GLU A 115 16.22 -16.26 -6.32
CA GLU A 115 16.45 -17.07 -5.12
C GLU A 115 15.71 -16.53 -3.90
N TYR A 116 15.68 -15.19 -3.70
CA TYR A 116 14.91 -14.57 -2.63
C TYR A 116 13.40 -14.81 -2.79
N ARG A 117 12.86 -14.69 -4.01
CA ARG A 117 11.48 -15.03 -4.34
C ARG A 117 11.17 -16.48 -4.00
N ASP A 118 12.03 -17.39 -4.41
CA ASP A 118 11.83 -18.84 -4.26
C ASP A 118 11.91 -19.25 -2.77
N ALA A 119 12.82 -18.62 -2.02
CA ALA A 119 12.87 -18.77 -0.56
C ALA A 119 11.55 -18.31 0.10
N MET A 120 11.00 -17.15 -0.31
CA MET A 120 9.71 -16.68 0.21
C MET A 120 8.56 -17.65 -0.14
N LEU A 121 8.56 -18.22 -1.36
CA LEU A 121 7.58 -19.23 -1.75
C LEU A 121 7.71 -20.49 -0.90
N ALA A 122 8.91 -20.96 -0.64
CA ALA A 122 9.18 -22.12 0.20
C ALA A 122 8.73 -21.92 1.66
N TYR A 123 8.82 -20.69 2.18
CA TYR A 123 8.27 -20.30 3.49
C TYR A 123 6.74 -20.14 3.50
N GLY A 124 6.06 -20.31 2.37
CA GLY A 124 4.61 -20.22 2.26
C GLY A 124 4.04 -18.79 2.20
N TYR A 125 4.84 -17.79 1.84
CA TYR A 125 4.33 -16.44 1.63
C TYR A 125 3.41 -16.36 0.41
N SER A 126 2.32 -15.61 0.54
CA SER A 126 1.39 -15.40 -0.58
C SER A 126 2.04 -14.58 -1.71
N ALA A 127 1.59 -14.81 -2.96
CA ALA A 127 2.00 -14.04 -4.13
C ALA A 127 1.89 -12.51 -3.90
N ARG A 128 0.85 -12.05 -3.21
CA ARG A 128 0.65 -10.65 -2.86
C ARG A 128 1.72 -10.11 -1.91
N THR A 129 2.12 -10.90 -0.92
CA THR A 129 3.19 -10.54 0.02
C THR A 129 4.52 -10.44 -0.72
N ILE A 130 4.83 -11.41 -1.58
CA ILE A 130 6.04 -11.41 -2.39
C ILE A 130 6.09 -10.17 -3.28
N GLN A 131 5.02 -9.87 -4.02
CA GLN A 131 4.96 -8.66 -4.86
C GLN A 131 5.14 -7.37 -4.04
N MET A 132 4.64 -7.32 -2.81
CA MET A 132 4.82 -6.17 -1.92
C MET A 132 6.31 -6.02 -1.51
N HIS A 133 7.00 -7.12 -1.18
CA HIS A 133 8.43 -7.10 -0.88
C HIS A 133 9.23 -6.60 -2.08
N PHE A 134 8.99 -7.18 -3.26
CA PHE A 134 9.70 -6.81 -4.48
C PHE A 134 9.45 -5.35 -4.88
N LYS A 135 8.24 -4.84 -4.73
CA LYS A 135 7.94 -3.44 -5.00
C LYS A 135 8.72 -2.48 -4.09
N LEU A 136 8.87 -2.82 -2.82
CA LEU A 136 9.65 -2.02 -1.89
C LEU A 136 11.15 -2.09 -2.21
N LEU A 137 11.68 -3.30 -2.40
CA LEU A 137 13.07 -3.51 -2.75
C LEU A 137 13.42 -2.86 -4.10
N GLN A 138 12.48 -2.88 -5.08
CA GLN A 138 12.64 -2.15 -6.34
C GLN A 138 12.90 -0.66 -6.12
N THR A 139 12.20 -0.04 -5.17
CA THR A 139 12.43 1.38 -4.83
C THR A 139 13.81 1.58 -4.22
N ALA A 140 14.21 0.71 -3.27
CA ALA A 140 15.51 0.79 -2.61
C ALA A 140 16.68 0.57 -3.59
N PHE A 141 16.57 -0.40 -4.50
CA PHE A 141 17.61 -0.63 -5.52
C PHE A 141 17.59 0.43 -6.63
N THR A 142 16.44 1.03 -6.95
CA THR A 142 16.39 2.20 -7.84
C THR A 142 17.15 3.37 -7.23
N SER A 143 17.01 3.62 -5.94
CA SER A 143 17.80 4.62 -5.23
C SER A 143 19.29 4.31 -5.27
N ALA A 144 19.69 3.04 -5.05
CA ALA A 144 21.10 2.63 -5.18
C ALA A 144 21.67 2.88 -6.58
N CYS A 145 20.88 2.62 -7.63
CA CYS A 145 21.29 2.91 -9.02
C CYS A 145 21.42 4.42 -9.26
N SER A 146 20.50 5.22 -8.74
CA SER A 146 20.54 6.69 -8.88
C SER A 146 21.77 7.30 -8.21
N CYS A 147 22.22 6.69 -7.11
CA CYS A 147 23.45 7.09 -6.40
C CYS A 147 24.72 6.48 -7.00
N GLY A 148 24.64 5.71 -8.09
CA GLY A 148 25.81 5.06 -8.70
C GLY A 148 26.38 3.88 -7.91
N LEU A 149 25.65 3.36 -6.91
CA LEU A 149 26.09 2.23 -6.09
C LEU A 149 25.80 0.89 -6.74
N ASN A 150 24.84 0.84 -7.67
CA ASN A 150 24.53 -0.35 -8.45
C ASN A 150 24.38 0.01 -9.94
N ARG A 151 24.81 -0.88 -10.83
CA ARG A 151 24.77 -0.65 -12.28
C ARG A 151 23.36 -0.63 -12.83
N SER A 152 22.54 -1.53 -12.36
CA SER A 152 21.14 -1.70 -12.76
C SER A 152 20.32 -2.26 -11.60
N ASN A 153 19.02 -2.01 -11.64
CA ASN A 153 18.13 -2.55 -10.62
C ASN A 153 17.97 -4.08 -10.82
N PRO A 154 18.41 -4.91 -9.87
CA PRO A 154 18.42 -6.36 -9.99
C PRO A 154 17.01 -6.98 -10.03
N ILE A 155 15.97 -6.20 -9.75
CA ILE A 155 14.59 -6.68 -9.78
C ILE A 155 14.01 -6.59 -11.20
N CYS A 156 14.62 -5.78 -12.08
CA CYS A 156 14.19 -5.70 -13.46
C CYS A 156 14.31 -7.05 -14.17
N GLY A 157 13.19 -7.56 -14.67
CA GLY A 157 13.13 -8.85 -15.37
C GLY A 157 12.82 -10.06 -14.49
N VAL A 158 12.80 -9.92 -13.16
CA VAL A 158 12.39 -11.00 -12.27
C VAL A 158 10.90 -11.28 -12.41
N GLN A 159 10.55 -12.53 -12.74
CA GLN A 159 9.16 -12.93 -12.83
C GLN A 159 8.58 -13.19 -11.45
N LEU A 160 7.55 -12.43 -11.09
CA LEU A 160 6.85 -12.57 -9.81
C LEU A 160 5.61 -13.46 -9.95
N PRO A 161 5.23 -14.18 -8.89
CA PRO A 161 4.03 -15.00 -8.91
C PRO A 161 2.79 -14.13 -9.15
N ARG A 162 1.86 -14.65 -9.95
CA ARG A 162 0.61 -13.95 -10.25
C ARG A 162 -0.27 -13.89 -9.00
N VAL A 163 -0.79 -12.71 -8.73
CA VAL A 163 -1.83 -12.55 -7.69
C VAL A 163 -3.17 -12.80 -8.34
N GLU A 164 -3.81 -13.87 -7.94
CA GLU A 164 -5.23 -14.04 -8.26
C GLU A 164 -6.01 -12.90 -7.61
N ARG A 165 -6.75 -12.17 -8.44
CA ARG A 165 -7.61 -11.10 -7.96
C ARG A 165 -8.84 -11.73 -7.34
N ASP A 166 -8.84 -11.82 -6.02
CA ASP A 166 -10.06 -12.07 -5.28
C ASP A 166 -10.97 -10.85 -5.47
N ILE A 167 -11.93 -10.98 -6.37
CA ILE A 167 -12.92 -9.91 -6.64
C ILE A 167 -13.85 -9.92 -5.42
N PRO A 168 -13.85 -8.83 -4.60
CA PRO A 168 -14.73 -8.76 -3.45
C PRO A 168 -16.18 -8.92 -3.95
N ARG A 169 -16.86 -9.96 -3.48
CA ARG A 169 -18.27 -10.16 -3.78
C ARG A 169 -19.10 -9.38 -2.76
N PRO A 170 -19.68 -8.22 -3.12
CA PRO A 170 -20.48 -7.43 -2.21
C PRO A 170 -21.68 -8.25 -1.72
N TYR A 171 -22.24 -7.88 -0.59
CA TYR A 171 -23.49 -8.45 -0.12
C TYR A 171 -24.66 -8.00 -1.01
N SER A 172 -25.51 -8.93 -1.40
CA SER A 172 -26.80 -8.65 -2.02
C SER A 172 -27.73 -7.93 -1.04
N ALA A 173 -28.82 -7.34 -1.52
CA ALA A 173 -29.80 -6.67 -0.66
C ALA A 173 -30.36 -7.62 0.41
N ALA A 174 -30.65 -8.89 0.04
CA ALA A 174 -31.14 -9.90 0.98
C ALA A 174 -30.09 -10.26 2.05
N GLU A 175 -28.80 -10.39 1.68
CA GLU A 175 -27.72 -10.64 2.62
C GLU A 175 -27.50 -9.45 3.56
N GLN A 176 -27.63 -8.22 3.06
CA GLN A 176 -27.55 -7.00 3.88
C GLN A 176 -28.68 -6.95 4.90
N GLN A 177 -29.91 -7.25 4.47
CA GLN A 177 -31.08 -7.27 5.36
C GLN A 177 -30.91 -8.34 6.45
N LYS A 178 -30.54 -9.57 6.09
CA LYS A 178 -30.28 -10.65 7.06
C LYS A 178 -29.22 -10.24 8.07
N LEU A 179 -28.09 -9.67 7.60
CA LEU A 179 -27.03 -9.19 8.47
C LEU A 179 -27.52 -8.13 9.47
N LEU A 180 -28.30 -7.14 9.00
CA LEU A 180 -28.80 -6.07 9.86
C LEU A 180 -29.82 -6.58 10.88
N GLU A 181 -30.63 -7.55 10.54
CA GLU A 181 -31.57 -8.20 11.46
C GLU A 181 -30.84 -8.92 12.60
N GLU A 182 -29.82 -9.72 12.27
CA GLU A 182 -29.01 -10.45 13.26
C GLU A 182 -28.18 -9.52 14.15
N LEU A 183 -27.81 -8.33 13.65
CA LEU A 183 -27.03 -7.36 14.42
C LEU A 183 -27.83 -6.55 15.44
N LYS A 184 -29.18 -6.58 15.40
CA LYS A 184 -30.01 -5.80 16.31
C LYS A 184 -29.68 -6.12 17.78
N GLY A 185 -29.45 -5.08 18.57
CA GLY A 185 -29.10 -5.22 19.99
C GLY A 185 -27.65 -5.60 20.27
N THR A 186 -26.82 -5.78 19.25
CA THR A 186 -25.39 -6.09 19.42
C THR A 186 -24.52 -4.81 19.34
N ASP A 187 -23.30 -4.90 19.85
CA ASP A 187 -22.33 -3.82 19.75
C ASP A 187 -21.83 -3.58 18.32
N LEU A 188 -21.96 -4.55 17.44
CA LEU A 188 -21.56 -4.45 16.04
C LEU A 188 -22.59 -3.75 15.15
N HIS A 189 -23.83 -3.53 15.63
CA HIS A 189 -24.89 -2.94 14.82
C HIS A 189 -24.50 -1.54 14.31
N LEU A 190 -24.11 -0.64 15.19
CA LEU A 190 -23.72 0.73 14.80
C LEU A 190 -22.50 0.77 13.86
N PRO A 191 -21.35 0.11 14.14
CA PRO A 191 -20.22 0.16 13.22
C PRO A 191 -20.51 -0.45 11.84
N VAL A 192 -21.32 -1.52 11.76
CA VAL A 192 -21.70 -2.11 10.47
C VAL A 192 -22.64 -1.17 9.70
N LEU A 193 -23.60 -0.56 10.38
CA LEU A 193 -24.52 0.39 9.77
C LEU A 193 -23.76 1.62 9.22
N LEU A 194 -22.78 2.16 9.95
CA LEU A 194 -21.90 3.23 9.47
C LEU A 194 -21.11 2.84 8.21
N ALA A 195 -20.66 1.58 8.13
CA ALA A 195 -19.96 1.08 6.95
C ALA A 195 -20.89 0.89 5.74
N LEU A 196 -22.11 0.39 5.96
CA LEU A 196 -23.08 0.12 4.90
C LEU A 196 -23.76 1.38 4.37
N LEU A 197 -24.15 2.32 5.27
CA LEU A 197 -24.85 3.54 4.88
C LEU A 197 -23.90 4.62 4.37
N TYR A 198 -22.82 4.89 5.11
CA TYR A 198 -21.91 6.02 4.80
C TYR A 198 -20.60 5.59 4.17
N GLY A 199 -20.41 4.30 3.93
CA GLY A 199 -19.18 3.78 3.33
C GLY A 199 -17.92 4.13 4.13
N MET A 200 -18.02 4.31 5.44
CA MET A 200 -16.89 4.68 6.29
C MET A 200 -15.84 3.58 6.34
N ARG A 201 -14.57 3.97 6.38
CA ARG A 201 -13.46 3.03 6.61
C ARG A 201 -13.46 2.58 8.06
N ILE A 202 -13.01 1.35 8.32
CA ILE A 202 -12.96 0.81 9.70
C ILE A 202 -12.17 1.73 10.66
N GLY A 203 -11.10 2.38 10.18
CA GLY A 203 -10.35 3.34 10.98
C GLY A 203 -11.13 4.64 11.25
N GLU A 204 -11.94 5.11 10.31
CA GLU A 204 -12.84 6.26 10.48
C GLU A 204 -13.96 5.94 11.48
N ILE A 205 -14.51 4.73 11.43
CA ILE A 205 -15.52 4.27 12.39
C ILE A 205 -14.95 4.19 13.81
N CYS A 206 -13.76 3.57 13.96
CA CYS A 206 -13.11 3.49 15.28
C CYS A 206 -12.60 4.85 15.78
N GLY A 207 -12.36 5.80 14.88
CA GLY A 207 -11.92 7.15 15.21
C GLY A 207 -13.05 8.16 15.34
N LEU A 208 -14.31 7.79 15.09
CA LEU A 208 -15.46 8.68 15.22
C LEU A 208 -15.57 9.18 16.64
N CYS A 209 -15.63 10.49 16.83
CA CYS A 209 -15.76 11.15 18.12
C CYS A 209 -17.15 11.76 18.30
N TRP A 210 -17.54 12.01 19.54
CA TRP A 210 -18.84 12.62 19.84
C TRP A 210 -18.95 14.03 19.28
N GLU A 211 -17.84 14.75 19.17
CA GLU A 211 -17.72 16.09 18.58
C GLU A 211 -17.94 16.11 17.05
N ASP A 212 -17.98 14.93 16.42
CA ASP A 212 -18.28 14.77 15.00
C ASP A 212 -19.78 14.74 14.70
N ILE A 213 -20.61 14.75 15.74
CA ILE A 213 -22.07 14.64 15.59
C ILE A 213 -22.69 15.99 15.91
N ASP A 214 -23.20 16.66 14.87
CA ASP A 214 -24.00 17.88 15.01
C ASP A 214 -25.49 17.48 15.19
N TRP A 215 -25.92 17.46 16.44
CA TRP A 215 -27.28 17.07 16.80
C TRP A 215 -28.35 18.05 16.32
N GLU A 216 -28.02 19.36 16.25
CA GLU A 216 -28.94 20.41 15.84
C GLU A 216 -29.19 20.35 14.33
N LYS A 217 -28.11 20.25 13.53
CA LYS A 217 -28.20 20.16 12.08
C LYS A 217 -28.46 18.74 11.58
N LYS A 218 -28.45 17.75 12.47
CA LYS A 218 -28.54 16.33 12.15
C LYS A 218 -27.50 15.91 11.12
N LEU A 219 -26.22 16.23 11.37
CA LEU A 219 -25.10 15.90 10.52
C LEU A 219 -24.10 15.02 11.27
N LEU A 220 -23.52 14.07 10.53
CA LEU A 220 -22.37 13.28 10.95
C LEU A 220 -21.18 13.70 10.09
N HIS A 221 -20.11 14.12 10.74
CA HIS A 221 -18.86 14.54 10.10
C HIS A 221 -17.83 13.43 10.20
N VAL A 222 -17.16 13.10 9.09
CA VAL A 222 -16.02 12.18 9.07
C VAL A 222 -14.76 13.01 9.09
N ARG A 223 -14.16 13.21 10.27
CA ARG A 223 -12.97 14.05 10.47
C ARG A 223 -11.81 13.31 11.11
N HIS A 224 -12.10 12.25 11.85
CA HIS A 224 -11.09 11.52 12.62
C HIS A 224 -10.82 10.12 12.07
N ASN A 225 -9.65 9.61 12.41
CA ASN A 225 -9.26 8.24 12.10
C ASN A 225 -8.51 7.64 13.29
N ALA A 226 -8.87 6.43 13.69
CA ALA A 226 -8.13 5.73 14.74
C ALA A 226 -6.73 5.34 14.24
N LYS A 227 -5.70 5.80 14.94
CA LYS A 227 -4.29 5.51 14.65
C LYS A 227 -3.61 4.89 15.85
N ARG A 228 -2.70 3.97 15.56
CA ARG A 228 -1.75 3.45 16.52
C ARG A 228 -0.60 4.46 16.64
N VAL A 229 -0.27 4.84 17.85
CA VAL A 229 0.92 5.66 18.16
C VAL A 229 1.72 4.98 19.25
N HIS A 230 3.03 5.15 19.20
CA HIS A 230 3.92 4.72 20.25
C HIS A 230 4.28 5.93 21.10
N ASP A 231 4.18 5.80 22.42
CA ASP A 231 4.67 6.82 23.34
C ASP A 231 6.21 6.74 23.48
N GLU A 232 6.80 7.68 24.21
CA GLU A 232 8.25 7.75 24.44
C GLU A 232 8.81 6.48 25.10
N SER A 233 7.97 5.70 25.79
CA SER A 233 8.34 4.42 26.39
C SER A 233 8.17 3.23 25.42
N GLY A 234 7.78 3.47 24.16
CA GLY A 234 7.53 2.44 23.15
C GLY A 234 6.19 1.70 23.34
N ARG A 235 5.33 2.12 24.29
CA ARG A 235 4.02 1.52 24.48
C ARG A 235 3.08 1.97 23.40
N CYS A 236 2.38 1.02 22.82
CA CYS A 236 1.40 1.29 21.76
C CYS A 236 0.04 1.64 22.35
N ARG A 237 -0.53 2.75 21.90
CA ARG A 237 -1.91 3.14 22.20
C ARG A 237 -2.66 3.61 20.96
N MET A 238 -3.99 3.53 21.03
CA MET A 238 -4.86 4.08 19.99
C MET A 238 -5.23 5.51 20.31
N ILE A 239 -5.21 6.37 19.31
CA ILE A 239 -5.73 7.74 19.40
C ILE A 239 -6.67 8.03 18.24
N CYS A 240 -7.62 8.95 18.46
CA CYS A 240 -8.34 9.60 17.36
C CYS A 240 -7.46 10.72 16.81
N SER A 241 -7.19 10.71 15.53
CA SER A 241 -6.33 11.69 14.88
C SER A 241 -7.10 12.46 13.81
N ASP A 242 -7.02 13.78 13.87
CA ASP A 242 -7.59 14.71 12.89
C ASP A 242 -6.84 14.67 11.55
N LYS A 243 -5.64 14.09 11.53
CA LYS A 243 -4.88 13.92 10.30
C LYS A 243 -5.47 12.78 9.48
N LEU A 244 -6.51 13.06 8.72
CA LEU A 244 -6.97 12.19 7.64
C LEU A 244 -5.88 12.14 6.56
N LYS A 245 -5.79 11.00 5.88
CA LYS A 245 -4.72 10.72 4.91
C LYS A 245 -4.72 11.69 3.72
N THR A 246 -5.86 12.30 3.40
CA THR A 246 -6.04 13.28 2.32
C THR A 246 -7.17 14.25 2.67
N GLN A 247 -7.11 15.45 2.13
CA GLN A 247 -8.16 16.47 2.29
C GLN A 247 -9.53 15.99 1.75
N SER A 248 -9.53 15.13 0.72
CA SER A 248 -10.75 14.49 0.18
C SER A 248 -11.44 13.50 1.13
N SER A 249 -10.82 13.20 2.27
CA SER A 249 -11.41 12.31 3.28
C SER A 249 -12.41 13.03 4.20
N PHE A 250 -12.39 14.37 4.26
CA PHE A 250 -13.37 15.17 5.00
C PHE A 250 -14.71 15.16 4.26
N ARG A 251 -15.74 14.66 4.91
CA ARG A 251 -17.09 14.59 4.35
C ARG A 251 -18.13 14.60 5.46
N SER A 252 -19.32 15.07 5.12
CA SER A 252 -20.44 15.16 6.06
C SER A 252 -21.65 14.46 5.46
N PHE A 253 -22.43 13.83 6.31
CA PHE A 253 -23.62 13.09 5.92
C PHE A 253 -24.82 13.52 6.76
N PRO A 254 -26.04 13.56 6.20
CA PRO A 254 -27.24 13.59 7.01
C PRO A 254 -27.30 12.41 7.98
N LEU A 255 -27.67 12.68 9.20
CA LEU A 255 -27.76 11.65 10.24
C LEU A 255 -29.01 10.79 10.03
N HIS A 256 -28.79 9.52 9.65
CA HIS A 256 -29.88 8.56 9.44
C HIS A 256 -30.60 8.28 10.76
N PRO A 257 -31.95 8.18 10.79
CA PRO A 257 -32.72 8.01 12.04
C PRO A 257 -32.26 6.85 12.91
N GLU A 258 -31.97 5.69 12.29
CA GLU A 258 -31.50 4.49 13.02
C GLU A 258 -30.10 4.69 13.61
N VAL A 259 -29.21 5.37 12.88
CA VAL A 259 -27.88 5.74 13.39
C VAL A 259 -28.01 6.73 14.55
N GLU A 260 -28.89 7.74 14.42
CA GLU A 260 -29.19 8.68 15.49
C GLU A 260 -29.67 7.96 16.76
N GLN A 261 -30.61 7.01 16.61
CA GLN A 261 -31.14 6.24 17.73
C GLN A 261 -30.03 5.42 18.42
N LEU A 262 -29.20 4.72 17.66
CA LEU A 262 -28.09 3.91 18.21
C LEU A 262 -27.03 4.78 18.89
N LEU A 263 -26.75 5.95 18.34
CA LEU A 263 -25.83 6.92 18.96
C LEU A 263 -26.39 7.47 20.27
N ARG A 264 -27.66 7.87 20.31
CA ARG A 264 -28.31 8.37 21.53
C ARG A 264 -28.36 7.31 22.64
N GLN A 265 -28.57 6.05 22.32
CA GLN A 265 -28.53 4.94 23.28
C GLN A 265 -27.15 4.73 23.90
N ARG A 266 -26.08 5.09 23.17
CA ARG A 266 -24.68 4.94 23.62
C ARG A 266 -24.11 6.21 24.25
N GLN A 267 -24.81 7.34 24.12
CA GLN A 267 -24.30 8.64 24.52
C GLN A 267 -24.12 8.72 26.05
N PRO A 268 -22.88 8.99 26.52
CA PRO A 268 -22.64 9.20 27.93
C PRO A 268 -23.23 10.57 28.39
N ARG A 269 -23.36 10.76 29.69
CA ARG A 269 -23.85 12.05 30.26
C ARG A 269 -23.05 13.27 29.82
N ARG A 270 -21.76 13.10 29.61
CA ARG A 270 -20.84 14.13 29.07
C ARG A 270 -20.13 13.51 27.84
N PRO A 271 -20.69 13.68 26.64
CA PRO A 271 -20.16 13.10 25.46
C PRO A 271 -18.85 13.80 25.06
N SER A 272 -17.75 13.06 25.12
CA SER A 272 -16.44 13.51 24.64
C SER A 272 -15.58 12.32 24.20
N GLY A 273 -14.71 12.55 23.24
CA GLY A 273 -13.79 11.54 22.72
C GLY A 273 -14.48 10.47 21.84
N PRO A 274 -13.92 9.26 21.72
CA PRO A 274 -14.36 8.28 20.75
C PRO A 274 -15.75 7.71 21.06
N VAL A 275 -16.56 7.54 20.01
CA VAL A 275 -17.87 6.86 20.08
C VAL A 275 -17.69 5.35 20.24
N MET A 276 -16.71 4.78 19.51
CA MET A 276 -16.36 3.35 19.61
C MET A 276 -15.23 3.18 20.61
N THR A 277 -15.56 2.73 21.82
CA THR A 277 -14.59 2.60 22.89
C THR A 277 -14.22 1.15 23.20
N ALA A 278 -12.97 0.95 23.55
CA ALA A 278 -12.47 -0.22 24.25
C ALA A 278 -12.55 0.00 25.78
N ARG A 279 -11.93 -0.86 26.56
CA ARG A 279 -11.79 -0.65 28.00
C ARG A 279 -11.11 0.71 28.29
N TYR A 280 -11.52 1.36 29.37
CA TYR A 280 -10.97 2.64 29.83
C TYR A 280 -11.21 3.84 28.88
N GLY A 281 -12.22 3.78 28.02
CA GLY A 281 -12.57 4.90 27.13
C GLY A 281 -11.62 5.16 25.97
N LEU A 282 -10.65 4.29 25.73
CA LEU A 282 -9.74 4.39 24.57
C LEU A 282 -10.48 4.01 23.28
N PRO A 283 -10.05 4.55 22.11
CA PRO A 283 -10.63 4.16 20.83
C PRO A 283 -10.51 2.64 20.59
N LEU A 284 -11.56 2.05 20.04
CA LEU A 284 -11.56 0.64 19.68
C LEU A 284 -10.52 0.37 18.57
N HIS A 285 -9.75 -0.69 18.73
CA HIS A 285 -8.74 -1.06 17.73
C HIS A 285 -9.41 -1.61 16.46
N PRO A 286 -9.11 -1.09 15.25
CA PRO A 286 -9.71 -1.57 14.00
C PRO A 286 -9.59 -3.08 13.77
N GLU A 287 -8.44 -3.68 14.11
CA GLU A 287 -8.25 -5.14 14.00
C GLU A 287 -9.17 -5.92 14.92
N ARG A 288 -9.43 -5.39 16.15
CA ARG A 288 -10.37 -6.01 17.09
C ARG A 288 -11.79 -5.96 16.56
N LEU A 289 -12.23 -4.79 16.04
CA LEU A 289 -13.54 -4.67 15.40
C LEU A 289 -13.67 -5.65 14.22
N GLY A 290 -12.65 -5.75 13.37
CA GLY A 290 -12.64 -6.70 12.26
C GLY A 290 -12.65 -8.17 12.72
N ALA A 291 -12.01 -8.49 13.84
CA ALA A 291 -12.03 -9.84 14.41
C ALA A 291 -13.40 -10.18 15.00
N GLN A 292 -14.01 -9.26 15.75
CA GLN A 292 -15.36 -9.40 16.29
C GLN A 292 -16.39 -9.61 15.18
N PHE A 293 -16.30 -8.84 14.09
CA PHE A 293 -17.19 -8.99 12.95
C PHE A 293 -17.03 -10.36 12.27
N ARG A 294 -15.79 -10.84 12.06
CA ARG A 294 -15.57 -12.18 11.50
C ARG A 294 -16.11 -13.30 12.39
N GLN A 295 -15.97 -13.14 13.70
CA GLN A 295 -16.52 -14.09 14.67
C GLN A 295 -18.04 -14.11 14.60
N PHE A 296 -18.68 -12.94 14.59
CA PHE A 296 -20.13 -12.78 14.46
C PHE A 296 -20.69 -13.47 13.21
N LEU A 297 -20.05 -13.26 12.03
CA LEU A 297 -20.48 -13.89 10.79
C LEU A 297 -20.46 -15.42 10.88
N ARG A 298 -19.49 -16.00 11.58
CA ARG A 298 -19.40 -17.46 11.78
C ARG A 298 -20.48 -17.98 12.75
N GLU A 299 -20.73 -17.26 13.83
CA GLU A 299 -21.71 -17.64 14.85
C GLU A 299 -23.15 -17.61 14.33
N HIS A 300 -23.44 -16.75 13.35
CA HIS A 300 -24.77 -16.57 12.75
C HIS A 300 -24.91 -17.22 11.35
N ASP A 301 -23.96 -18.06 10.96
CA ASP A 301 -23.95 -18.74 9.65
C ASP A 301 -24.19 -17.75 8.48
N LEU A 302 -23.46 -16.63 8.51
CA LEU A 302 -23.49 -15.62 7.47
C LEU A 302 -22.28 -15.78 6.54
N ARG A 303 -22.46 -15.48 5.25
CA ARG A 303 -21.37 -15.55 4.29
C ARG A 303 -20.19 -14.69 4.74
N HIS A 304 -18.99 -15.27 4.75
CA HIS A 304 -17.78 -14.57 5.16
C HIS A 304 -17.44 -13.41 4.21
N ILE A 305 -17.33 -12.21 4.75
CA ILE A 305 -16.73 -11.04 4.12
C ILE A 305 -15.82 -10.32 5.14
N ARG A 306 -14.87 -9.54 4.63
CA ARG A 306 -14.08 -8.67 5.49
C ARG A 306 -14.90 -7.44 5.88
N PHE A 307 -14.63 -6.84 7.02
CA PHE A 307 -15.31 -5.60 7.42
C PHE A 307 -15.21 -4.49 6.36
N HIS A 308 -14.06 -4.40 5.66
CA HIS A 308 -13.87 -3.43 4.59
C HIS A 308 -14.77 -3.69 3.36
N ASP A 309 -15.24 -4.91 3.17
CA ASP A 309 -16.11 -5.26 2.05
C ASP A 309 -17.55 -4.73 2.25
N LEU A 310 -17.94 -4.32 3.48
CA LEU A 310 -19.16 -3.57 3.72
C LEU A 310 -19.15 -2.21 3.02
N ARG A 311 -18.01 -1.53 3.02
CA ARG A 311 -17.81 -0.30 2.24
C ARG A 311 -17.87 -0.58 0.74
N HIS A 312 -17.37 -1.71 0.27
CA HIS A 312 -17.54 -2.15 -1.12
C HIS A 312 -19.01 -2.39 -1.44
N THR A 313 -19.76 -3.01 -0.53
CA THR A 313 -21.20 -3.20 -0.65
C THR A 313 -21.94 -1.87 -0.77
N CYS A 314 -21.61 -0.86 0.06
CA CYS A 314 -22.16 0.49 -0.04
C CYS A 314 -21.92 1.08 -1.44
N ALA A 315 -20.68 1.08 -1.94
CA ALA A 315 -20.34 1.64 -3.24
C ALA A 315 -21.08 0.94 -4.39
N THR A 316 -21.16 -0.41 -4.34
CA THR A 316 -21.89 -1.20 -5.34
C THR A 316 -23.39 -0.92 -5.29
N SER A 317 -23.98 -0.79 -4.09
CA SER A 317 -25.39 -0.45 -3.92
C SER A 317 -25.74 0.94 -4.47
N LEU A 318 -24.82 1.91 -4.34
CA LEU A 318 -24.99 3.25 -4.96
C LEU A 318 -24.92 3.16 -6.49
N ALA A 319 -23.94 2.42 -7.03
CA ALA A 319 -23.80 2.23 -8.48
C ALA A 319 -25.03 1.52 -9.07
N GLN A 320 -25.55 0.46 -8.44
CA GLN A 320 -26.75 -0.26 -8.88
C GLN A 320 -28.01 0.61 -8.87
N ARG A 321 -28.05 1.65 -8.01
CA ARG A 321 -29.15 2.65 -7.99
C ARG A 321 -28.95 3.79 -8.99
N GLY A 322 -27.91 3.75 -9.82
CA GLY A 322 -27.66 4.70 -10.89
C GLY A 322 -26.94 5.99 -10.46
N CYS A 323 -26.29 5.98 -9.28
CA CYS A 323 -25.46 7.12 -8.91
C CYS A 323 -24.24 7.22 -9.83
N GLU A 324 -23.87 8.43 -10.20
CA GLU A 324 -22.71 8.66 -11.06
C GLU A 324 -21.40 8.31 -10.33
N THR A 325 -20.39 7.91 -11.11
CA THR A 325 -19.07 7.54 -10.55
C THR A 325 -18.43 8.66 -9.74
N THR A 326 -18.60 9.90 -10.18
CA THR A 326 -18.12 11.12 -9.51
C THR A 326 -18.76 11.29 -8.13
N ASP A 327 -20.07 11.06 -8.05
CA ASP A 327 -20.82 11.18 -6.79
C ASP A 327 -20.42 10.07 -5.81
N ILE A 328 -20.28 8.83 -6.32
CA ILE A 328 -19.78 7.71 -5.51
C ILE A 328 -18.36 8.00 -5.00
N GLN A 329 -17.49 8.60 -5.82
CA GLN A 329 -16.14 9.00 -5.40
C GLN A 329 -16.17 10.01 -4.27
N ALA A 330 -16.96 11.05 -4.41
CA ALA A 330 -17.14 12.10 -3.41
C ALA A 330 -17.73 11.50 -2.11
N TYR A 331 -18.79 10.71 -2.23
CA TYR A 331 -19.45 10.03 -1.12
C TYR A 331 -18.49 9.14 -0.33
N MET A 332 -17.68 8.36 -1.04
CA MET A 332 -16.72 7.44 -0.44
C MET A 332 -15.44 8.14 0.04
N GLY A 333 -15.14 9.36 -0.39
CA GLY A 333 -13.88 10.03 -0.11
C GLY A 333 -12.70 9.29 -0.73
N HIS A 334 -12.79 8.93 -2.03
CA HIS A 334 -11.71 8.33 -2.79
C HIS A 334 -10.83 9.40 -3.44
N SER A 335 -9.55 9.42 -3.10
CA SER A 335 -8.57 10.31 -3.73
C SER A 335 -8.14 9.85 -5.13
N ASN A 336 -8.40 8.58 -5.49
CA ASN A 336 -8.03 8.00 -6.79
C ASN A 336 -9.26 7.44 -7.51
N PRO A 337 -9.59 7.93 -8.72
CA PRO A 337 -10.69 7.45 -9.55
C PRO A 337 -10.67 5.95 -9.83
N ILE A 338 -9.47 5.37 -10.03
CA ILE A 338 -9.27 3.94 -10.27
C ILE A 338 -9.85 3.06 -9.12
N THR A 339 -9.97 3.63 -7.93
CA THR A 339 -10.56 2.91 -6.80
C THR A 339 -12.07 2.74 -6.99
N THR A 340 -12.75 3.71 -7.55
CA THR A 340 -14.20 3.68 -7.77
C THR A 340 -14.57 2.87 -9.00
N SER A 341 -13.79 2.92 -10.08
CA SER A 341 -14.05 2.14 -11.30
C SER A 341 -14.07 0.62 -11.07
N ARG A 342 -13.50 0.15 -9.96
CA ARG A 342 -13.56 -1.28 -9.55
C ARG A 342 -14.94 -1.74 -9.10
N TYR A 343 -15.84 -0.82 -8.77
CA TYR A 343 -17.22 -1.12 -8.32
C TYR A 343 -18.24 -1.02 -9.45
N ILE A 344 -17.81 -0.46 -10.58
CA ILE A 344 -18.65 -0.32 -11.75
C ILE A 344 -18.29 -1.49 -12.66
N HIS A 345 -18.92 -2.63 -12.42
CA HIS A 345 -18.97 -3.67 -13.42
C HIS A 345 -20.16 -3.32 -14.34
N PRO A 346 -19.93 -3.16 -15.65
CA PRO A 346 -21.04 -3.04 -16.58
C PRO A 346 -21.80 -4.37 -16.55
N GLU A 347 -22.84 -4.43 -15.73
CA GLU A 347 -23.79 -5.53 -15.81
C GLU A 347 -24.51 -5.44 -17.17
N ILE A 348 -24.99 -6.59 -17.66
CA ILE A 348 -25.76 -6.68 -18.91
C ILE A 348 -26.92 -5.66 -18.92
N SER A 349 -27.47 -5.32 -17.75
CA SER A 349 -28.49 -4.29 -17.54
C SER A 349 -28.01 -2.85 -17.85
N GLU A 350 -26.75 -2.52 -17.58
CA GLU A 350 -26.20 -1.18 -17.90
C GLU A 350 -25.90 -1.03 -19.39
N ASN A 351 -25.42 -2.10 -20.01
CA ASN A 351 -25.25 -2.16 -21.46
C ASN A 351 -26.60 -2.07 -22.18
N ALA A 352 -27.66 -2.70 -21.65
CA ALA A 352 -29.01 -2.58 -22.16
C ALA A 352 -29.57 -1.15 -22.03
N ARG A 353 -29.35 -0.48 -20.87
CA ARG A 353 -29.74 0.95 -20.68
C ARG A 353 -28.95 1.89 -21.60
N SER A 354 -27.66 1.64 -21.78
CA SER A 354 -26.82 2.42 -22.69
C SER A 354 -27.25 2.23 -24.14
N LEU A 355 -27.59 1.00 -24.53
CA LEU A 355 -28.15 0.70 -25.86
C LEU A 355 -29.48 1.40 -26.06
N GLN A 356 -30.39 1.36 -25.10
CA GLN A 356 -31.69 2.03 -25.15
C GLN A 356 -31.56 3.56 -25.26
N ARG A 357 -30.57 4.17 -24.55
CA ARG A 357 -30.26 5.60 -24.69
C ARG A 357 -29.72 5.96 -26.08
N LEU A 358 -28.87 5.10 -26.64
CA LEU A 358 -28.34 5.24 -28.00
C LEU A 358 -29.47 5.10 -29.06
N GLU A 359 -30.36 4.12 -28.89
CA GLU A 359 -31.52 3.94 -29.75
C GLU A 359 -32.45 5.16 -29.70
N GLN A 360 -32.72 5.72 -28.52
CA GLN A 360 -33.47 6.95 -28.35
C GLN A 360 -32.79 8.16 -29.02
N ALA A 361 -31.49 8.30 -28.87
CA ALA A 361 -30.72 9.37 -29.51
C ALA A 361 -30.72 9.25 -31.03
N LEU A 362 -30.65 8.04 -31.58
CA LEU A 362 -30.71 7.78 -33.02
C LEU A 362 -32.12 7.98 -33.57
N ALA A 363 -33.17 7.69 -32.83
CA ALA A 363 -34.56 7.93 -33.22
C ALA A 363 -34.93 9.43 -33.23
N CYS A 364 -34.21 10.29 -32.55
CA CYS A 364 -34.39 11.75 -32.58
C CYS A 364 -33.70 12.44 -33.78
N VAL A 365 -32.94 11.72 -34.60
CA VAL A 365 -32.19 12.24 -35.77
C VAL A 365 -32.88 11.84 -37.08
N SER A 366 -33.92 11.02 -37.04
CA SER A 366 -34.79 10.65 -38.15
C SER A 366 -36.11 11.43 -38.06
#